data_f15f1f2a160df794c2e54b2280672146
#
_entry.id   f15f1f2a160df794c2e54b2280672146
#
_cell.length_a   1.000
_cell.length_b   1.000
_cell.length_c   1.000
_cell.angle_alpha   90.00
_cell.angle_beta   90.00
_cell.angle_gamma   90.00
#
_symmetry.space_group_name_H-M   'P 1'
#
loop_
_entity.id
_entity.type
_entity.pdbx_description
1 polymer ?
#
loop_
_entity_poly.entity_id
_entity_poly.type
_entity_poly.pdbx_seq_one_letter_code
_entity_poly.pdbx_strand_id
1 'polypeptide(L)'
;EIELSGGKAAYKEILRSDAMLSDISHSIIGDKIQIKGNLQICTLYIADDTSDSLQIIENEIPFVHSIEIENISENISHHTDYLLNKYSVEALPDLDGENRILHVSATILANIDAYSLCQQEFLTDAYSLSQNFTLSTSSVKAMLISEEISGQFVLRDSASKTDELPEIAQIVNVTAHPGE
;
A
#
# COMPACT_ATOMS: atom_id res chain seq x y z
N GLU A 1 18.41 2.30 -3.90
CA GLU A 1 19.30 3.44 -4.24
C GLU A 1 19.02 3.85 -5.68
N ILE A 2 18.88 5.14 -5.89
CA ILE A 2 18.57 5.73 -7.19
C ILE A 2 19.65 6.75 -7.47
N GLU A 3 20.35 6.60 -8.58
CA GLU A 3 21.38 7.53 -9.00
C GLU A 3 20.76 8.70 -9.81
N LEU A 4 21.18 9.90 -9.51
CA LEU A 4 20.74 11.10 -10.23
C LEU A 4 21.32 11.10 -11.66
N SER A 5 20.46 11.29 -12.65
CA SER A 5 20.88 11.30 -14.05
C SER A 5 21.95 12.38 -14.30
N GLY A 6 22.94 12.07 -15.15
CA GLY A 6 24.16 12.87 -15.34
C GLY A 6 23.98 14.31 -15.84
N GLY A 7 22.74 14.74 -16.15
CA GLY A 7 22.44 16.12 -16.54
C GLY A 7 21.87 17.01 -15.42
N LYS A 8 21.64 16.45 -14.23
CA LYS A 8 21.10 17.19 -13.08
C LYS A 8 22.21 17.48 -12.07
N ALA A 9 22.14 18.64 -11.42
CA ALA A 9 23.04 19.00 -10.33
C ALA A 9 22.78 18.17 -9.08
N ALA A 10 23.81 17.91 -8.28
CA ALA A 10 23.75 17.14 -7.05
C ALA A 10 22.72 17.69 -6.04
N TYR A 11 22.32 16.89 -5.07
CA TYR A 11 21.44 17.32 -4.00
C TYR A 11 22.22 18.13 -2.96
N LYS A 12 21.92 19.43 -2.83
CA LYS A 12 22.43 20.24 -1.73
C LYS A 12 21.62 20.02 -0.46
N GLU A 13 20.31 20.04 -0.60
CA GLU A 13 19.35 19.85 0.50
C GLU A 13 18.03 19.30 -0.02
N ILE A 14 17.49 18.26 0.61
CA ILE A 14 16.15 17.78 0.36
C ILE A 14 15.17 18.57 1.21
N LEU A 15 14.26 19.31 0.57
CA LEU A 15 13.25 20.11 1.26
C LEU A 15 12.02 19.30 1.62
N ARG A 16 11.59 18.42 0.71
CA ARG A 16 10.42 17.59 0.88
C ARG A 16 10.50 16.35 0.01
N SER A 17 10.03 15.25 0.54
CA SER A 17 9.78 14.03 -0.25
C SER A 17 8.43 13.47 0.10
N ASP A 18 7.61 13.21 -0.92
CA ASP A 18 6.33 12.55 -0.82
C ASP A 18 6.43 11.17 -1.47
N ALA A 19 5.87 10.17 -0.82
CA ALA A 19 5.85 8.80 -1.32
C ALA A 19 4.44 8.24 -1.35
N MET A 20 4.12 7.47 -2.38
CA MET A 20 2.83 6.79 -2.51
C MET A 20 2.99 5.43 -3.20
N LEU A 21 2.08 4.52 -2.89
CA LEU A 21 1.99 3.23 -3.56
C LEU A 21 1.11 3.35 -4.80
N SER A 22 1.52 2.72 -5.90
CA SER A 22 0.73 2.64 -7.13
C SER A 22 0.81 1.25 -7.76
N ASP A 23 -0.16 0.95 -8.61
CA ASP A 23 -0.23 -0.27 -9.43
C ASP A 23 -0.06 -1.56 -8.61
N ILE A 24 -0.61 -1.56 -7.37
CA ILE A 24 -0.50 -2.72 -6.51
C ILE A 24 -1.42 -3.82 -7.02
N SER A 25 -0.84 -4.99 -7.18
CA SER A 25 -1.54 -6.21 -7.53
C SER A 25 -1.00 -7.38 -6.73
N HIS A 26 -1.80 -8.41 -6.56
CA HIS A 26 -1.37 -9.64 -5.91
C HIS A 26 -1.87 -10.87 -6.67
N SER A 27 -1.19 -11.97 -6.47
CA SER A 27 -1.56 -13.27 -7.02
C SER A 27 -1.20 -14.38 -6.02
N ILE A 28 -2.06 -15.39 -5.94
CA ILE A 28 -1.79 -16.58 -5.14
C ILE A 28 -1.07 -17.58 -6.02
N ILE A 29 0.08 -18.07 -5.57
CA ILE A 29 0.89 -19.07 -6.27
C ILE A 29 1.27 -20.15 -5.26
N GLY A 30 0.57 -21.28 -5.33
CA GLY A 30 0.74 -22.36 -4.35
C GLY A 30 0.31 -21.92 -2.94
N ASP A 31 1.24 -21.92 -2.01
CA ASP A 31 1.08 -21.52 -0.60
C ASP A 31 1.54 -20.08 -0.31
N LYS A 32 1.75 -19.26 -1.36
CA LYS A 32 2.28 -17.91 -1.26
C LYS A 32 1.36 -16.89 -1.92
N ILE A 33 1.28 -15.72 -1.31
CA ILE A 33 0.77 -14.53 -1.98
C ILE A 33 1.97 -13.73 -2.47
N GLN A 34 2.04 -13.52 -3.78
CA GLN A 34 3.01 -12.63 -4.39
C GLN A 34 2.37 -11.26 -4.60
N ILE A 35 2.96 -10.24 -4.02
CA ILE A 35 2.53 -8.83 -4.11
C ILE A 35 3.51 -8.11 -5.02
N LYS A 36 2.98 -7.34 -5.96
CA LYS A 36 3.74 -6.48 -6.89
C LYS A 36 3.17 -5.08 -6.84
N GLY A 37 4.02 -4.10 -7.03
CA GLY A 37 3.59 -2.71 -7.10
C GLY A 37 4.75 -1.78 -7.33
N ASN A 38 4.47 -0.49 -7.35
CA ASN A 38 5.44 0.57 -7.48
C ASN A 38 5.36 1.52 -6.29
N LEU A 39 6.51 1.94 -5.79
CA LEU A 39 6.65 3.03 -4.85
C LEU A 39 7.04 4.28 -5.66
N GLN A 40 6.11 5.20 -5.79
CA GLN A 40 6.36 6.50 -6.43
C GLN A 40 6.87 7.48 -5.40
N ILE A 41 7.93 8.21 -5.73
CA ILE A 41 8.56 9.21 -4.88
C ILE A 41 8.72 10.48 -5.66
N CYS A 42 8.21 11.57 -5.10
CA CYS A 42 8.43 12.92 -5.62
C CYS A 42 9.28 13.69 -4.61
N THR A 43 10.47 14.10 -5.02
CA THR A 43 11.43 14.79 -4.16
C THR A 43 11.67 16.21 -4.68
N LEU A 44 11.42 17.20 -3.81
CA LEU A 44 11.75 18.60 -3.98
C LEU A 44 13.07 18.88 -3.27
N TYR A 45 14.05 19.41 -3.97
CA TYR A 45 15.37 19.67 -3.41
C TYR A 45 16.00 20.96 -3.95
N ILE A 46 16.96 21.47 -3.22
CA ILE A 46 17.87 22.52 -3.67
C ILE A 46 19.05 21.84 -4.37
N ALA A 47 19.30 22.23 -5.59
CA ALA A 47 20.42 21.71 -6.36
C ALA A 47 21.72 22.38 -5.92
N ASP A 48 22.83 21.63 -5.90
CA ASP A 48 24.17 22.14 -5.67
C ASP A 48 24.72 22.74 -6.97
N ASP A 49 24.15 23.89 -7.34
CA ASP A 49 24.55 24.68 -8.48
C ASP A 49 24.80 26.15 -8.06
N THR A 50 25.28 26.95 -8.98
CA THR A 50 25.65 28.36 -8.67
C THR A 50 24.47 29.25 -8.28
N SER A 51 23.24 28.80 -8.52
CA SER A 51 22.01 29.56 -8.28
C SER A 51 21.16 28.98 -7.14
N ASP A 52 21.59 27.86 -6.53
CA ASP A 52 20.80 27.12 -5.54
C ASP A 52 19.36 26.85 -6.08
N SER A 53 19.29 26.35 -7.30
CA SER A 53 18.03 26.22 -8.00
C SER A 53 17.12 25.15 -7.38
N LEU A 54 15.82 25.45 -7.31
CA LEU A 54 14.82 24.51 -6.84
C LEU A 54 14.53 23.48 -7.93
N GLN A 55 14.67 22.22 -7.62
CA GLN A 55 14.48 21.10 -8.54
C GLN A 55 13.51 20.08 -8.00
N ILE A 56 12.84 19.40 -8.93
CA ILE A 56 11.93 18.30 -8.64
C ILE A 56 12.41 17.07 -9.38
N ILE A 57 12.36 15.93 -8.70
CA ILE A 57 12.60 14.63 -9.30
C ILE A 57 11.50 13.65 -8.89
N GLU A 58 11.02 12.90 -9.87
CA GLU A 58 10.08 11.82 -9.68
C GLU A 58 10.76 10.50 -9.97
N ASN A 59 10.60 9.55 -9.10
CA ASN A 59 11.16 8.22 -9.21
C ASN A 59 10.08 7.18 -8.97
N GLU A 60 10.18 6.08 -9.68
CA GLU A 60 9.31 4.91 -9.53
C GLU A 60 10.17 3.69 -9.23
N ILE A 61 9.91 3.06 -8.09
CA ILE A 61 10.66 1.90 -7.60
C ILE A 61 9.72 0.69 -7.64
N PRO A 62 9.89 -0.23 -8.60
CA PRO A 62 9.11 -1.46 -8.62
C PRO A 62 9.53 -2.36 -7.47
N PHE A 63 8.55 -3.03 -6.85
CA PHE A 63 8.81 -4.05 -5.84
C PHE A 63 7.99 -5.31 -6.11
N VAL A 64 8.56 -6.44 -5.69
CA VAL A 64 7.90 -7.74 -5.68
C VAL A 64 8.25 -8.41 -4.36
N HIS A 65 7.23 -8.86 -3.64
CA HIS A 65 7.41 -9.57 -2.40
C HIS A 65 6.48 -10.79 -2.33
N SER A 66 6.93 -11.87 -1.70
CA SER A 66 6.14 -13.09 -1.53
C SER A 66 6.00 -13.41 -0.04
N ILE A 67 4.77 -13.65 0.39
CA ILE A 67 4.42 -13.99 1.76
C ILE A 67 3.87 -15.41 1.77
N GLU A 68 4.43 -16.28 2.61
CA GLU A 68 3.92 -17.63 2.84
C GLU A 68 2.71 -17.56 3.78
N ILE A 69 1.61 -18.20 3.38
CA ILE A 69 0.39 -18.27 4.18
C ILE A 69 -0.08 -19.72 4.21
N GLU A 70 -0.10 -20.29 5.41
CA GLU A 70 -0.56 -21.65 5.60
C GLU A 70 -2.01 -21.84 5.13
N ASN A 71 -2.26 -22.91 4.38
CA ASN A 71 -3.58 -23.30 3.88
C ASN A 71 -4.25 -22.30 2.92
N ILE A 72 -3.49 -21.41 2.29
CA ILE A 72 -4.02 -20.60 1.20
C ILE A 72 -4.08 -21.41 -0.09
N SER A 73 -5.09 -21.17 -0.92
CA SER A 73 -5.20 -21.74 -2.27
C SER A 73 -5.81 -20.73 -3.22
N GLU A 74 -5.62 -20.92 -4.51
CA GLU A 74 -6.12 -20.01 -5.57
C GLU A 74 -7.64 -19.77 -5.53
N ASN A 75 -8.40 -20.69 -4.94
CA ASN A 75 -9.87 -20.63 -4.84
C ASN A 75 -10.39 -20.03 -3.52
N ILE A 76 -9.49 -19.54 -2.67
CA ILE A 76 -9.88 -18.91 -1.40
C ILE A 76 -10.34 -17.48 -1.67
N SER A 77 -11.52 -17.11 -1.15
CA SER A 77 -11.94 -15.71 -1.10
C SER A 77 -11.00 -14.94 -0.16
N HIS A 78 -10.45 -13.84 -0.62
CA HIS A 78 -9.55 -13.02 0.17
C HIS A 78 -9.75 -11.55 -0.11
N HIS A 79 -9.46 -10.75 0.90
CA HIS A 79 -9.42 -9.29 0.83
C HIS A 79 -8.02 -8.82 1.22
N THR A 80 -7.51 -7.82 0.55
CA THR A 80 -6.14 -7.33 0.75
C THR A 80 -6.12 -5.82 0.76
N ASP A 81 -5.58 -5.24 1.84
CA ASP A 81 -5.32 -3.81 1.98
C ASP A 81 -3.83 -3.54 2.08
N TYR A 82 -3.39 -2.47 1.46
CA TYR A 82 -1.99 -2.05 1.45
C TYR A 82 -1.85 -0.64 1.98
N LEU A 83 -0.91 -0.45 2.90
CA LEU A 83 -0.63 0.84 3.49
C LEU A 83 0.87 1.11 3.47
N LEU A 84 1.27 2.27 2.98
CA LEU A 84 2.62 2.79 3.19
C LEU A 84 2.72 3.33 4.63
N ASN A 85 3.34 2.53 5.50
CA ASN A 85 3.39 2.85 6.94
C ASN A 85 4.47 3.88 7.27
N LYS A 86 5.64 3.74 6.68
CA LYS A 86 6.80 4.60 6.92
C LYS A 86 7.69 4.63 5.71
N TYR A 87 8.29 5.78 5.46
CA TYR A 87 9.36 5.91 4.48
C TYR A 87 10.38 6.95 4.93
N SER A 88 11.61 6.85 4.40
CA SER A 88 12.66 7.86 4.50
C SER A 88 13.36 8.01 3.17
N VAL A 89 13.78 9.23 2.89
CA VAL A 89 14.51 9.59 1.67
C VAL A 89 15.70 10.44 2.08
N GLU A 90 16.90 10.01 1.72
CA GLU A 90 18.15 10.65 2.10
C GLU A 90 19.06 10.76 0.88
N ALA A 91 19.77 11.89 0.78
CA ALA A 91 20.81 12.07 -0.23
C ALA A 91 22.14 11.52 0.30
N LEU A 92 22.77 10.66 -0.46
CA LEU A 92 24.07 10.07 -0.15
C LEU A 92 25.11 10.47 -1.21
N PRO A 93 26.40 10.56 -0.81
CA PRO A 93 27.47 10.83 -1.75
C PRO A 93 27.69 9.63 -2.69
N ASP A 94 28.03 9.94 -3.92
CA ASP A 94 28.55 9.01 -4.90
C ASP A 94 30.07 8.76 -4.73
N LEU A 95 30.71 8.10 -5.69
CA LEU A 95 32.15 7.80 -5.65
C LEU A 95 33.04 9.05 -5.72
N ASP A 96 32.52 10.12 -6.30
CA ASP A 96 33.22 11.41 -6.42
C ASP A 96 32.99 12.32 -5.21
N GLY A 97 32.15 11.89 -4.26
CA GLY A 97 31.81 12.61 -3.03
C GLY A 97 30.69 13.62 -3.20
N GLU A 98 30.01 13.65 -4.35
CA GLU A 98 28.85 14.49 -4.58
C GLU A 98 27.56 13.77 -4.16
N ASN A 99 26.64 14.48 -3.51
CA ASN A 99 25.35 13.91 -3.10
C ASN A 99 24.46 13.66 -4.33
N ARG A 100 24.65 12.54 -5.00
CA ARG A 100 23.95 12.17 -6.23
C ARG A 100 23.14 10.88 -6.12
N ILE A 101 23.19 10.22 -4.98
CA ILE A 101 22.45 8.99 -4.73
C ILE A 101 21.27 9.31 -3.80
N LEU A 102 20.07 8.95 -4.22
CA LEU A 102 18.89 9.00 -3.37
C LEU A 102 18.70 7.63 -2.73
N HIS A 103 18.93 7.56 -1.44
CA HIS A 103 18.64 6.37 -0.64
C HIS A 103 17.20 6.41 -0.14
N VAL A 104 16.42 5.41 -0.51
CA VAL A 104 15.01 5.29 -0.14
C VAL A 104 14.80 4.04 0.69
N SER A 105 14.16 4.19 1.82
CA SER A 105 13.68 3.09 2.66
C SER A 105 12.18 3.24 2.87
N ALA A 106 11.43 2.16 2.72
CA ALA A 106 9.98 2.16 2.91
C ALA A 106 9.50 0.88 3.58
N THR A 107 8.50 1.01 4.43
CA THR A 107 7.80 -0.11 5.07
C THR A 107 6.36 -0.13 4.58
N ILE A 108 5.98 -1.20 3.92
CA ILE A 108 4.63 -1.44 3.41
C ILE A 108 3.96 -2.46 4.32
N LEU A 109 2.77 -2.16 4.81
CA LEU A 109 1.90 -3.11 5.50
C LEU A 109 0.93 -3.70 4.50
N ALA A 110 0.81 -5.03 4.52
CA ALA A 110 -0.21 -5.75 3.79
C ALA A 110 -1.11 -6.47 4.80
N ASN A 111 -2.39 -6.12 4.85
CA ASN A 111 -3.41 -6.85 5.59
C ASN A 111 -4.09 -7.81 4.63
N ILE A 112 -4.10 -9.08 4.97
CA ILE A 112 -4.66 -10.14 4.14
C ILE A 112 -5.66 -10.92 4.96
N ASP A 113 -6.93 -10.81 4.62
CA ASP A 113 -8.02 -11.60 5.19
C ASP A 113 -8.38 -12.69 4.21
N ALA A 114 -8.18 -13.95 4.58
CA ALA A 114 -8.48 -15.10 3.74
C ALA A 114 -9.59 -15.96 4.38
N TYR A 115 -10.56 -16.36 3.59
CA TYR A 115 -11.76 -17.07 4.03
C TYR A 115 -11.88 -18.40 3.30
N SER A 116 -11.83 -19.49 4.03
CA SER A 116 -12.08 -20.82 3.48
C SER A 116 -13.49 -21.31 3.81
N LEU A 117 -14.15 -21.89 2.83
CA LEU A 117 -15.42 -22.57 3.07
C LEU A 117 -15.14 -23.93 3.75
N CYS A 118 -15.72 -24.15 4.90
CA CYS A 118 -15.72 -25.45 5.56
C CYS A 118 -17.15 -26.00 5.63
N GLN A 119 -17.28 -27.29 5.42
CA GLN A 119 -18.53 -27.99 5.62
C GLN A 119 -18.53 -28.60 7.02
N GLN A 120 -19.52 -28.26 7.83
CA GLN A 120 -19.70 -28.82 9.17
C GLN A 120 -21.03 -29.50 9.25
N GLU A 121 -21.03 -30.70 9.81
CA GLU A 121 -22.25 -31.47 10.09
C GLU A 121 -22.65 -31.25 11.55
N PHE A 122 -23.89 -30.90 11.76
CA PHE A 122 -24.47 -30.71 13.08
C PHE A 122 -25.57 -31.74 13.31
N LEU A 123 -25.56 -32.38 14.49
CA LEU A 123 -26.67 -33.18 14.95
C LEU A 123 -27.81 -32.22 15.37
N THR A 124 -28.90 -32.25 14.64
CA THR A 124 -30.07 -31.38 14.90
C THR A 124 -31.14 -32.04 15.76
N ASP A 125 -31.19 -33.37 15.74
CA ASP A 125 -32.13 -34.14 16.53
C ASP A 125 -31.58 -35.56 16.80
N ALA A 126 -32.06 -36.20 17.83
CA ALA A 126 -31.75 -37.60 18.14
C ALA A 126 -32.94 -38.27 18.81
N TYR A 127 -33.17 -39.55 18.50
CA TYR A 127 -34.17 -40.34 19.13
C TYR A 127 -33.66 -41.75 19.48
N SER A 128 -34.28 -42.42 20.46
CA SER A 128 -33.99 -43.82 20.79
C SER A 128 -35.27 -44.60 20.99
N LEU A 129 -35.27 -45.81 20.48
CA LEU A 129 -36.38 -46.73 20.66
C LEU A 129 -36.25 -47.61 21.92
N SER A 130 -35.09 -47.65 22.53
CA SER A 130 -34.73 -48.59 23.60
C SER A 130 -34.28 -47.96 24.88
N GLN A 131 -33.91 -46.68 24.87
CA GLN A 131 -33.36 -45.97 26.05
C GLN A 131 -33.95 -44.58 26.17
N ASN A 132 -34.15 -44.13 27.42
CA ASN A 132 -34.53 -42.77 27.73
C ASN A 132 -33.27 -41.92 27.83
N PHE A 133 -33.21 -40.79 27.10
CA PHE A 133 -32.15 -39.82 27.20
C PHE A 133 -32.72 -38.40 27.15
N THR A 134 -31.93 -37.46 27.65
CA THR A 134 -32.27 -36.04 27.62
C THR A 134 -31.39 -35.32 26.61
N LEU A 135 -32.01 -34.56 25.68
CA LEU A 135 -31.31 -33.71 24.71
C LEU A 135 -31.03 -32.34 25.34
N SER A 136 -29.80 -31.91 25.24
CA SER A 136 -29.42 -30.52 25.48
C SER A 136 -29.01 -29.89 24.16
N THR A 137 -29.64 -28.80 23.77
CA THR A 137 -29.39 -28.10 22.53
C THR A 137 -28.69 -26.77 22.79
N SER A 138 -27.74 -26.40 21.93
CA SER A 138 -27.11 -25.10 21.93
C SER A 138 -27.23 -24.46 20.54
N SER A 139 -27.36 -23.15 20.49
CA SER A 139 -27.36 -22.44 19.22
C SER A 139 -25.94 -21.98 18.87
N VAL A 140 -25.53 -22.21 17.62
CA VAL A 140 -24.28 -21.73 17.08
C VAL A 140 -24.58 -20.63 16.05
N LYS A 141 -23.91 -19.50 16.18
CA LYS A 141 -23.94 -18.43 15.18
C LYS A 141 -22.76 -18.62 14.25
N ALA A 142 -23.02 -18.75 12.95
CA ALA A 142 -22.00 -18.75 11.91
C ALA A 142 -22.09 -17.47 11.09
N MET A 143 -20.94 -16.89 10.77
CA MET A 143 -20.86 -15.80 9.78
C MET A 143 -20.60 -16.41 8.42
N LEU A 144 -21.35 -15.95 7.43
CA LEU A 144 -21.20 -16.35 6.05
C LEU A 144 -20.88 -15.09 5.23
N ILE A 145 -19.93 -15.20 4.31
CA ILE A 145 -19.73 -14.19 3.28
C ILE A 145 -20.88 -14.37 2.28
N SER A 146 -21.73 -13.36 2.16
CA SER A 146 -22.88 -13.43 1.24
C SER A 146 -22.55 -12.83 -0.12
N GLU A 147 -21.79 -11.76 -0.15
CA GLU A 147 -21.48 -11.01 -1.38
C GLU A 147 -20.26 -10.10 -1.15
N GLU A 148 -19.45 -9.95 -2.16
CA GLU A 148 -18.38 -8.96 -2.23
C GLU A 148 -18.76 -7.90 -3.26
N ILE A 149 -18.82 -6.64 -2.85
CA ILE A 149 -19.20 -5.53 -3.71
C ILE A 149 -17.99 -4.60 -3.87
N SER A 150 -17.57 -4.39 -5.11
CA SER A 150 -16.55 -3.40 -5.46
C SER A 150 -17.14 -2.31 -6.33
N GLY A 151 -16.65 -1.08 -6.17
CA GLY A 151 -17.10 0.06 -6.94
C GLY A 151 -15.98 1.10 -7.12
N GLN A 152 -16.04 1.81 -8.24
CA GLN A 152 -15.16 2.96 -8.49
C GLN A 152 -16.00 4.22 -8.56
N PHE A 153 -15.49 5.29 -7.98
CA PHE A 153 -16.10 6.61 -8.06
C PHE A 153 -15.04 7.67 -8.34
N VAL A 154 -15.45 8.75 -8.97
CA VAL A 154 -14.58 9.89 -9.29
C VAL A 154 -15.01 11.07 -8.45
N LEU A 155 -14.10 11.55 -7.61
CA LEU A 155 -14.26 12.79 -6.88
C LEU A 155 -13.68 13.96 -7.72
N ARG A 156 -14.41 15.06 -7.77
CA ARG A 156 -13.95 16.31 -8.37
C ARG A 156 -14.30 17.43 -7.42
N ASP A 157 -13.28 18.19 -7.05
CA ASP A 157 -13.45 19.37 -6.23
C ASP A 157 -12.49 20.46 -6.68
N SER A 158 -12.70 21.69 -6.22
CA SER A 158 -11.85 22.84 -6.50
C SER A 158 -11.57 23.58 -5.21
N ALA A 159 -10.31 23.89 -4.95
CA ALA A 159 -9.90 24.73 -3.84
C ALA A 159 -9.50 26.11 -4.36
N SER A 160 -10.00 27.15 -3.72
CA SER A 160 -9.61 28.53 -4.00
C SER A 160 -8.54 29.00 -3.02
N LYS A 161 -7.54 29.69 -3.54
CA LYS A 161 -6.54 30.39 -2.72
C LYS A 161 -7.22 31.49 -1.91
N THR A 162 -6.83 31.68 -0.66
CA THR A 162 -7.23 32.84 0.13
C THR A 162 -6.40 34.07 -0.28
N ASP A 163 -6.96 35.26 -0.20
CA ASP A 163 -6.30 36.52 -0.64
C ASP A 163 -5.04 36.87 0.18
N GLU A 164 -4.88 36.26 1.34
CA GLU A 164 -3.70 36.46 2.21
C GLU A 164 -2.43 35.67 1.76
N LEU A 165 -2.58 34.72 0.87
CA LEU A 165 -1.46 33.91 0.37
C LEU A 165 -0.86 34.52 -0.90
N PRO A 166 0.47 34.43 -1.11
CA PRO A 166 1.11 34.85 -2.35
C PRO A 166 0.58 34.07 -3.55
N GLU A 167 0.78 34.60 -4.74
CA GLU A 167 0.39 33.89 -5.96
C GLU A 167 1.11 32.55 -6.09
N ILE A 168 0.39 31.52 -6.57
CA ILE A 168 0.95 30.20 -6.82
C ILE A 168 1.81 30.28 -8.07
N ALA A 169 3.12 30.18 -7.92
CA ALA A 169 4.04 30.21 -9.05
C ALA A 169 4.08 28.83 -9.78
N GLN A 170 4.01 27.75 -9.03
CA GLN A 170 4.07 26.37 -9.59
C GLN A 170 3.40 25.38 -8.64
N ILE A 171 2.71 24.39 -9.19
CA ILE A 171 2.24 23.23 -8.46
C ILE A 171 3.28 22.13 -8.62
N VAL A 172 3.84 21.67 -7.51
CA VAL A 172 4.92 20.68 -7.48
C VAL A 172 4.36 19.27 -7.41
N ASN A 173 3.40 19.05 -6.53
CA ASN A 173 2.75 17.77 -6.33
C ASN A 173 1.34 17.97 -5.77
N VAL A 174 0.44 17.08 -6.13
CA VAL A 174 -0.92 17.03 -5.58
C VAL A 174 -1.20 15.58 -5.17
N THR A 175 -1.46 15.36 -3.90
CA THR A 175 -1.91 14.07 -3.38
C THR A 175 -3.33 14.20 -2.82
N ALA A 176 -4.17 13.25 -3.12
CA ALA A 176 -5.51 13.17 -2.57
C ALA A 176 -5.66 11.85 -1.80
N HIS A 177 -6.10 11.95 -0.56
CA HIS A 177 -6.42 10.79 0.27
C HIS A 177 -7.91 10.82 0.58
N PRO A 178 -8.62 9.68 0.46
CA PRO A 178 -9.99 9.60 0.97
C PRO A 178 -9.96 9.88 2.48
N GLY A 179 -10.83 10.76 2.93
CA GLY A 179 -11.03 10.99 4.36
C GLY A 179 -11.68 9.77 5.02
N GLU A 180 -11.47 9.63 6.33
CA GLU A 180 -12.19 8.66 7.17
C GLU A 180 -13.67 9.03 7.34
#